data_217951a8aa23f5ed985fe6a3938b5972
#
_entry.id   217951a8aa23f5ed985fe6a3938b5972
#
_cell.length_a   1.000
_cell.length_b   1.000
_cell.length_c   1.000
_cell.angle_alpha   90.00
_cell.angle_beta   90.00
_cell.angle_gamma   90.00
#
_symmetry.space_group_name_H-M   'P 1'
#
loop_
_entity.id
_entity.type
_entity.pdbx_description
1 polymer ?
#
loop_
_entity_poly.entity_id
_entity_poly.type
_entity_poly.pdbx_seq_one_letter_code
_entity_poly.pdbx_strand_id
1 'polypeptide(L)'
;MLLLLLLTTLLVLCLPLLPALDEWWRPTDVVPLHIDGDDAIDPPYLARRFAQHLQLAIEGGETQLGESKIVRITSPGERWPMDERETRYAASRRLWRVDGSAELPAGITFLAEVAVEHDVVTAPRGVYRALLAGGRMKLAPRTRVLRWAHADEIQIDRACRLPGRVSAERCLHVGQSVRFGVLHAPEIRFAHDAKPAVAPTTAAVLAPVTHTGLPHPEQWVLNAGRGVAGRSIDLLAHHAWRVDLVCRGRLTLGEGCHARGSLKAHGDLELGAGCHVAGSVFAQGQVRIGAGCVVLGCVVSETAVILEPGCVIGAPGQEATVSAPHIDVAANVRVHGTLWASAKGRTRNKPSAPAARVASALRRSAPRAVA
;
A
#
# COMPACT_ATOMS: atom_id res chain seq x y z
N MET A 1 -44.32 -49.59 19.14
CA MET A 1 -44.41 -48.22 18.57
C MET A 1 -43.36 -47.30 19.09
N LEU A 2 -43.19 -47.17 20.41
CA LEU A 2 -42.18 -46.19 20.99
C LEU A 2 -40.74 -46.49 20.56
N LEU A 3 -40.32 -47.75 20.56
CA LEU A 3 -38.98 -48.18 20.14
C LEU A 3 -38.71 -47.88 18.66
N LEU A 4 -39.69 -48.06 17.80
CA LEU A 4 -39.59 -47.78 16.37
C LEU A 4 -39.46 -46.26 16.11
N LEU A 5 -40.22 -45.46 16.85
CA LEU A 5 -40.15 -44.01 16.77
C LEU A 5 -38.79 -43.50 17.26
N LEU A 6 -38.23 -44.04 18.32
CA LEU A 6 -36.91 -43.70 18.86
C LEU A 6 -35.81 -44.07 17.89
N LEU A 7 -35.91 -45.23 17.22
CA LEU A 7 -34.93 -45.69 16.24
C LEU A 7 -34.96 -44.86 14.96
N THR A 8 -36.15 -44.49 14.48
CA THR A 8 -36.28 -43.59 13.31
C THR A 8 -35.80 -42.19 13.62
N THR A 9 -36.07 -41.65 14.81
CA THR A 9 -35.57 -40.35 15.22
C THR A 9 -34.06 -40.35 15.32
N LEU A 10 -33.46 -41.40 15.92
CA LEU A 10 -32.02 -41.55 16.01
C LEU A 10 -31.38 -41.65 14.62
N LEU A 11 -31.97 -42.40 13.70
CA LEU A 11 -31.51 -42.56 12.33
C LEU A 11 -31.51 -41.22 11.60
N VAL A 12 -32.59 -40.44 11.70
CA VAL A 12 -32.70 -39.11 11.08
C VAL A 12 -31.68 -38.13 11.69
N LEU A 13 -31.41 -38.23 12.99
CA LEU A 13 -30.41 -37.39 13.66
C LEU A 13 -28.98 -37.75 13.27
N CYS A 14 -28.69 -39.03 12.97
CA CYS A 14 -27.38 -39.50 12.57
C CYS A 14 -27.11 -39.31 11.07
N LEU A 15 -28.15 -39.16 10.24
CA LEU A 15 -28.01 -39.01 8.79
C LEU A 15 -27.11 -37.84 8.36
N PRO A 16 -27.17 -36.63 8.97
CA PRO A 16 -26.26 -35.55 8.67
C PRO A 16 -24.82 -35.79 9.10
N LEU A 17 -24.59 -36.77 10.00
CA LEU A 17 -23.22 -37.08 10.49
C LEU A 17 -22.53 -38.15 9.64
N LEU A 18 -23.24 -38.81 8.70
CA LEU A 18 -22.65 -39.83 7.84
C LEU A 18 -21.48 -39.35 7.02
N PRO A 19 -21.46 -38.13 6.41
CA PRO A 19 -20.30 -37.63 5.71
C PRO A 19 -19.07 -37.41 6.63
N ALA A 20 -19.33 -36.97 7.85
CA ALA A 20 -18.24 -36.76 8.83
C ALA A 20 -17.68 -38.11 9.34
N LEU A 21 -18.52 -39.15 9.47
CA LEU A 21 -18.10 -40.50 9.82
C LEU A 21 -17.33 -41.18 8.67
N ASP A 22 -17.73 -40.95 7.42
CA ASP A 22 -17.02 -41.45 6.25
C ASP A 22 -15.64 -40.78 6.12
N GLU A 23 -15.56 -39.47 6.33
CA GLU A 23 -14.29 -38.71 6.34
C GLU A 23 -13.39 -39.15 7.50
N TRP A 24 -13.97 -39.47 8.67
CA TRP A 24 -13.17 -39.99 9.80
C TRP A 24 -12.59 -41.39 9.54
N TRP A 25 -13.34 -42.25 8.83
CA TRP A 25 -12.90 -43.60 8.49
C TRP A 25 -12.01 -43.67 7.26
N ARG A 26 -12.22 -42.76 6.32
CA ARG A 26 -11.46 -42.64 5.05
C ARG A 26 -11.12 -41.20 4.82
N PRO A 27 -10.15 -40.66 5.60
CA PRO A 27 -9.79 -39.26 5.46
C PRO A 27 -9.33 -38.99 4.03
N THR A 28 -10.11 -38.22 3.28
CA THR A 28 -9.79 -37.81 1.90
C THR A 28 -8.98 -36.55 1.90
N ASP A 29 -9.08 -35.73 2.96
CA ASP A 29 -8.36 -34.47 3.14
C ASP A 29 -7.17 -34.64 4.12
N VAL A 30 -6.31 -35.64 3.82
CA VAL A 30 -5.14 -35.96 4.68
C VAL A 30 -3.96 -35.04 4.41
N VAL A 31 -3.94 -34.38 3.25
CA VAL A 31 -2.86 -33.47 2.88
C VAL A 31 -3.27 -32.08 3.35
N PRO A 32 -2.48 -31.45 4.25
CA PRO A 32 -2.75 -30.08 4.63
C PRO A 32 -2.87 -29.20 3.39
N LEU A 33 -3.90 -28.36 3.36
CA LEU A 33 -4.06 -27.37 2.29
C LEU A 33 -2.75 -26.59 2.16
N HIS A 34 -2.09 -26.70 1.03
CA HIS A 34 -0.88 -25.94 0.78
C HIS A 34 -1.26 -24.45 0.64
N ILE A 35 -1.17 -23.73 1.76
CA ILE A 35 -1.36 -22.29 1.77
C ILE A 35 -0.03 -21.68 1.31
N ASP A 36 -0.03 -21.17 0.08
CA ASP A 36 1.09 -20.40 -0.43
C ASP A 36 1.12 -19.06 0.29
N GLY A 37 2.03 -18.93 1.27
CA GLY A 37 2.21 -17.72 2.07
C GLY A 37 2.82 -16.55 1.29
N ASP A 38 3.40 -16.81 0.13
CA ASP A 38 4.10 -15.81 -0.69
C ASP A 38 3.13 -14.76 -1.25
N ASP A 39 1.87 -15.13 -1.47
CA ASP A 39 0.81 -14.20 -1.85
C ASP A 39 0.68 -13.00 -0.88
N ALA A 40 0.86 -13.21 0.40
CA ALA A 40 0.74 -12.16 1.41
C ALA A 40 2.03 -11.32 1.52
N ILE A 41 3.18 -11.92 1.26
CA ILE A 41 4.50 -11.32 1.50
C ILE A 41 5.04 -10.61 0.26
N ASP A 42 4.85 -11.19 -0.93
CA ASP A 42 5.36 -10.65 -2.21
C ASP A 42 4.27 -9.91 -2.99
N PRO A 43 4.26 -8.56 -3.03
CA PRO A 43 3.25 -7.79 -3.76
C PRO A 43 3.12 -8.12 -5.25
N PRO A 44 4.20 -8.37 -6.03
CA PRO A 44 4.14 -8.77 -7.44
C PRO A 44 3.79 -10.25 -7.67
N TYR A 45 3.68 -11.10 -6.63
CA TYR A 45 3.46 -12.54 -6.75
C TYR A 45 2.38 -12.94 -7.76
N LEU A 46 1.19 -12.34 -7.68
CA LEU A 46 0.07 -12.69 -8.58
C LEU A 46 0.41 -12.42 -10.05
N ALA A 47 1.09 -11.32 -10.32
CA ALA A 47 1.46 -10.94 -11.67
C ALA A 47 2.57 -11.83 -12.23
N ARG A 48 3.58 -12.13 -11.42
CA ARG A 48 4.69 -13.03 -11.80
C ARG A 48 4.18 -14.44 -12.06
N ARG A 49 3.32 -14.96 -11.19
CA ARG A 49 2.72 -16.29 -11.37
C ARG A 49 1.83 -16.35 -12.63
N PHE A 50 1.03 -15.32 -12.85
CA PHE A 50 0.25 -15.21 -14.08
C PHE A 50 1.15 -15.19 -15.33
N ALA A 51 2.24 -14.40 -15.32
CA ALA A 51 3.19 -14.32 -16.41
C ALA A 51 3.81 -15.69 -16.75
N GLN A 52 4.21 -16.45 -15.71
CA GLN A 52 4.76 -17.80 -15.86
C GLN A 52 3.74 -18.77 -16.48
N HIS A 53 2.50 -18.80 -15.97
CA HIS A 53 1.46 -19.67 -16.49
C HIS A 53 1.08 -19.31 -17.92
N LEU A 54 0.99 -18.01 -18.24
CA LEU A 54 0.73 -17.56 -19.60
C LEU A 54 1.84 -17.97 -20.56
N GLN A 55 3.09 -17.85 -20.15
CA GLN A 55 4.23 -18.26 -20.96
C GLN A 55 4.20 -19.76 -21.25
N LEU A 56 3.98 -20.58 -20.22
CA LEU A 56 3.87 -22.05 -20.38
C LEU A 56 2.71 -22.44 -21.30
N ALA A 57 1.55 -21.79 -21.16
CA ALA A 57 0.39 -22.05 -22.02
C ALA A 57 0.70 -21.70 -23.50
N ILE A 58 1.38 -20.57 -23.74
CA ILE A 58 1.78 -20.18 -25.10
C ILE A 58 2.79 -21.17 -25.70
N GLU A 59 3.80 -21.58 -24.94
CA GLU A 59 4.80 -22.56 -25.37
C GLU A 59 4.18 -23.94 -25.63
N GLY A 60 3.18 -24.33 -24.82
CA GLY A 60 2.39 -25.54 -25.02
C GLY A 60 1.40 -25.48 -26.17
N GLY A 61 1.25 -24.32 -26.85
CA GLY A 61 0.29 -24.13 -27.91
C GLY A 61 -1.17 -24.08 -27.47
N GLU A 62 -1.40 -23.79 -26.16
CA GLU A 62 -2.73 -23.69 -25.59
C GLU A 62 -3.46 -22.43 -26.12
N THR A 63 -4.75 -22.60 -26.42
CA THR A 63 -5.62 -21.49 -26.86
C THR A 63 -6.48 -20.95 -25.71
N GLN A 64 -6.32 -21.49 -24.51
CA GLN A 64 -7.12 -21.15 -23.34
C GLN A 64 -6.25 -21.21 -22.08
N LEU A 65 -6.47 -20.30 -21.15
CA LEU A 65 -5.88 -20.33 -19.83
C LEU A 65 -7.01 -20.26 -18.78
N GLY A 66 -7.21 -21.33 -18.03
CA GLY A 66 -8.39 -21.48 -17.19
C GLY A 66 -9.68 -21.38 -18.01
N GLU A 67 -10.59 -20.47 -17.62
CA GLU A 67 -11.86 -20.26 -18.35
C GLU A 67 -11.73 -19.23 -19.50
N SER A 68 -10.60 -18.57 -19.65
CA SER A 68 -10.41 -17.46 -20.59
C SER A 68 -9.73 -17.93 -21.89
N LYS A 69 -10.37 -17.66 -23.03
CA LYS A 69 -9.77 -17.88 -24.33
C LYS A 69 -8.64 -16.87 -24.55
N ILE A 70 -7.46 -17.34 -24.98
CA ILE A 70 -6.33 -16.49 -25.33
C ILE A 70 -6.54 -15.94 -26.74
N VAL A 71 -6.47 -14.61 -26.89
CA VAL A 71 -6.44 -13.93 -28.17
C VAL A 71 -5.11 -13.20 -28.30
N ARG A 72 -4.36 -13.53 -29.33
CA ARG A 72 -3.05 -12.95 -29.61
C ARG A 72 -3.16 -11.87 -30.68
N ILE A 73 -2.55 -10.72 -30.44
CA ILE A 73 -2.36 -9.62 -31.37
C ILE A 73 -0.86 -9.54 -31.65
N THR A 74 -0.47 -9.80 -32.90
CA THR A 74 0.94 -9.90 -33.26
C THR A 74 1.50 -8.65 -33.93
N SER A 75 0.62 -7.79 -34.45
CA SER A 75 1.04 -6.57 -35.14
C SER A 75 0.74 -5.31 -34.35
N PRO A 76 1.73 -4.46 -34.05
CA PRO A 76 1.51 -3.17 -33.43
C PRO A 76 0.53 -2.32 -34.27
N GLY A 77 -0.47 -1.71 -33.62
CA GLY A 77 -1.48 -0.88 -34.30
C GLY A 77 -2.62 -1.67 -34.95
N GLU A 78 -2.61 -2.98 -34.88
CA GLU A 78 -3.72 -3.81 -35.36
C GLU A 78 -5.00 -3.46 -34.61
N ARG A 79 -6.12 -3.42 -35.34
CA ARG A 79 -7.42 -3.18 -34.75
C ARG A 79 -7.78 -4.35 -33.83
N TRP A 80 -8.16 -4.07 -32.60
CA TRP A 80 -8.59 -5.09 -31.65
C TRP A 80 -9.76 -5.90 -32.21
N PRO A 81 -9.60 -7.21 -32.48
CA PRO A 81 -10.62 -8.03 -33.11
C PRO A 81 -11.75 -8.39 -32.14
N MET A 82 -12.55 -7.39 -31.80
CA MET A 82 -13.71 -7.55 -30.93
C MET A 82 -14.83 -8.25 -31.69
N ASP A 83 -15.46 -9.23 -31.05
CA ASP A 83 -16.66 -9.89 -31.62
C ASP A 83 -17.93 -9.02 -31.41
N GLU A 84 -19.05 -9.45 -32.03
CA GLU A 84 -20.31 -8.73 -31.96
C GLU A 84 -20.84 -8.60 -30.51
N ARG A 85 -20.63 -9.62 -29.67
CA ARG A 85 -21.03 -9.62 -28.26
C ARG A 85 -20.21 -8.63 -27.47
N GLU A 86 -18.90 -8.64 -27.63
CA GLU A 86 -17.99 -7.70 -26.96
C GLU A 86 -18.30 -6.26 -27.34
N THR A 87 -18.58 -6.01 -28.61
CA THR A 87 -18.99 -4.69 -29.11
C THR A 87 -20.34 -4.27 -28.52
N ARG A 88 -21.33 -5.19 -28.53
CA ARG A 88 -22.67 -4.94 -28.00
C ARG A 88 -22.69 -4.65 -26.49
N TYR A 89 -21.92 -5.40 -25.71
CA TYR A 89 -21.92 -5.26 -24.24
C TYR A 89 -20.76 -4.39 -23.73
N ALA A 90 -19.94 -3.86 -24.62
CA ALA A 90 -18.73 -3.09 -24.29
C ALA A 90 -17.85 -3.79 -23.24
N ALA A 91 -17.74 -5.11 -23.33
CA ALA A 91 -17.00 -5.94 -22.37
C ALA A 91 -16.37 -7.16 -23.03
N SER A 92 -15.11 -7.45 -22.70
CA SER A 92 -14.38 -8.64 -23.14
C SER A 92 -14.07 -9.55 -21.97
N ARG A 93 -14.32 -10.85 -22.13
CA ARG A 93 -13.94 -11.92 -21.18
C ARG A 93 -12.74 -12.74 -21.71
N ARG A 94 -12.17 -12.34 -22.84
CA ARG A 94 -11.00 -12.99 -23.40
C ARG A 94 -9.74 -12.47 -22.75
N LEU A 95 -8.77 -13.35 -22.57
CA LEU A 95 -7.41 -12.99 -22.20
C LEU A 95 -6.71 -12.46 -23.45
N TRP A 96 -6.20 -11.25 -23.37
CA TRP A 96 -5.52 -10.61 -24.46
C TRP A 96 -4.01 -10.65 -24.28
N ARG A 97 -3.30 -11.25 -25.23
CA ARG A 97 -1.84 -11.20 -25.34
C ARG A 97 -1.48 -10.32 -26.52
N VAL A 98 -0.73 -9.28 -26.28
CA VAL A 98 -0.25 -8.37 -27.32
C VAL A 98 1.26 -8.47 -27.40
N ASP A 99 1.77 -8.82 -28.56
CA ASP A 99 3.20 -8.83 -28.85
C ASP A 99 3.61 -7.39 -29.24
N GLY A 100 4.61 -6.84 -28.55
CA GLY A 100 5.01 -5.45 -28.71
C GLY A 100 4.27 -4.49 -27.77
N SER A 101 4.14 -3.23 -28.18
CA SER A 101 3.46 -2.17 -27.39
C SER A 101 2.01 -1.98 -27.83
N ALA A 102 1.14 -1.53 -26.90
CA ALA A 102 -0.28 -1.38 -27.17
C ALA A 102 -0.91 -0.13 -26.60
N GLU A 103 -1.88 0.43 -27.33
CA GLU A 103 -2.89 1.33 -26.81
C GLU A 103 -4.21 0.56 -26.66
N LEU A 104 -4.75 0.55 -25.43
CA LEU A 104 -5.96 -0.20 -25.15
C LEU A 104 -7.20 0.59 -25.61
N PRO A 105 -8.18 -0.08 -26.26
CA PRO A 105 -9.34 0.59 -26.80
C PRO A 105 -10.21 1.24 -25.73
N ALA A 106 -10.80 2.38 -26.08
CA ALA A 106 -11.74 3.07 -25.22
C ALA A 106 -13.13 2.39 -25.23
N GLY A 107 -13.87 2.57 -24.13
CA GLY A 107 -15.26 2.11 -24.03
C GLY A 107 -15.42 0.61 -23.79
N ILE A 108 -14.37 -0.14 -23.66
CA ILE A 108 -14.41 -1.58 -23.38
C ILE A 108 -13.98 -1.87 -21.95
N THR A 109 -14.73 -2.74 -21.27
CA THR A 109 -14.38 -3.31 -19.97
C THR A 109 -13.68 -4.65 -20.17
N PHE A 110 -12.45 -4.80 -19.70
CA PHE A 110 -11.71 -6.05 -19.76
C PHE A 110 -11.95 -6.86 -18.49
N LEU A 111 -12.73 -7.94 -18.61
CA LEU A 111 -13.12 -8.82 -17.49
C LEU A 111 -12.15 -10.00 -17.30
N ALA A 112 -11.19 -10.17 -18.18
CA ALA A 112 -10.04 -11.05 -18.04
C ALA A 112 -8.75 -10.22 -18.07
N GLU A 113 -7.62 -10.90 -17.98
CA GLU A 113 -6.29 -10.29 -17.93
C GLU A 113 -5.88 -9.78 -19.33
N VAL A 114 -5.12 -8.69 -19.35
CA VAL A 114 -4.46 -8.16 -20.54
C VAL A 114 -2.96 -8.19 -20.31
N ALA A 115 -2.23 -8.91 -21.14
CA ALA A 115 -0.77 -9.03 -21.12
C ALA A 115 -0.18 -8.39 -22.37
N VAL A 116 0.71 -7.42 -22.18
CA VAL A 116 1.41 -6.70 -23.23
C VAL A 116 2.90 -6.93 -23.07
N GLU A 117 3.58 -7.26 -24.14
CA GLU A 117 5.01 -7.61 -24.08
C GLU A 117 5.90 -6.43 -23.72
N HIS A 118 5.59 -5.24 -24.23
CA HIS A 118 6.36 -4.02 -24.00
C HIS A 118 5.52 -2.96 -23.29
N ASP A 119 5.35 -1.79 -23.89
CA ASP A 119 4.68 -0.65 -23.29
C ASP A 119 3.16 -0.72 -23.49
N VAL A 120 2.41 -0.27 -22.49
CA VAL A 120 0.96 -0.18 -22.56
C VAL A 120 0.43 1.17 -22.12
N VAL A 121 -0.51 1.71 -22.88
CA VAL A 121 -1.28 2.91 -22.52
C VAL A 121 -2.75 2.52 -22.43
N THR A 122 -3.37 2.76 -21.28
CA THR A 122 -4.80 2.51 -21.12
C THR A 122 -5.64 3.65 -21.67
N ALA A 123 -6.88 3.36 -22.05
CA ALA A 123 -7.84 4.40 -22.39
C ALA A 123 -8.32 5.15 -21.14
N PRO A 124 -8.64 6.46 -21.23
CA PRO A 124 -9.29 7.19 -20.15
C PRO A 124 -10.61 6.53 -19.73
N ARG A 125 -10.86 6.46 -18.42
CA ARG A 125 -12.04 5.79 -17.81
C ARG A 125 -12.12 4.28 -18.09
N GLY A 126 -11.07 3.66 -18.65
CA GLY A 126 -11.00 2.22 -18.89
C GLY A 126 -11.17 1.42 -17.59
N VAL A 127 -11.76 0.23 -17.71
CA VAL A 127 -11.93 -0.71 -16.61
C VAL A 127 -11.25 -2.03 -16.96
N TYR A 128 -10.31 -2.44 -16.15
CA TYR A 128 -9.48 -3.61 -16.38
C TYR A 128 -9.51 -4.50 -15.16
N ARG A 129 -9.64 -5.81 -15.37
CA ARG A 129 -9.51 -6.79 -14.27
C ARG A 129 -8.08 -6.84 -13.77
N ALA A 130 -7.14 -7.10 -14.68
CA ALA A 130 -5.72 -7.10 -14.39
C ALA A 130 -4.90 -6.72 -15.63
N LEU A 131 -3.74 -6.11 -15.42
CA LEU A 131 -2.84 -5.64 -16.47
C LEU A 131 -1.41 -6.11 -16.21
N LEU A 132 -0.79 -6.71 -17.22
CA LEU A 132 0.64 -7.04 -17.23
C LEU A 132 1.31 -6.32 -18.39
N ALA A 133 2.42 -5.66 -18.14
CA ALA A 133 3.29 -5.14 -19.19
C ALA A 133 4.75 -5.47 -18.88
N GLY A 134 5.52 -5.78 -19.91
CA GLY A 134 6.96 -6.02 -19.76
C GLY A 134 7.78 -4.73 -19.69
N GLY A 135 7.25 -3.61 -20.22
CA GLY A 135 7.88 -2.31 -20.23
C GLY A 135 7.16 -1.30 -19.34
N ARG A 136 6.84 -0.12 -19.91
CA ARG A 136 6.14 0.94 -19.20
C ARG A 136 4.63 0.78 -19.32
N MET A 137 3.93 1.04 -18.22
CA MET A 137 2.48 1.09 -18.17
C MET A 137 2.00 2.50 -17.82
N LYS A 138 1.20 3.10 -18.69
CA LYS A 138 0.52 4.36 -18.43
C LYS A 138 -0.96 4.15 -18.20
N LEU A 139 -1.40 4.33 -16.95
CA LEU A 139 -2.82 4.33 -16.58
C LEU A 139 -3.39 5.72 -16.80
N ALA A 140 -4.19 5.89 -17.87
CA ALA A 140 -4.81 7.15 -18.25
C ALA A 140 -5.82 7.64 -17.18
N PRO A 141 -6.24 8.92 -17.21
CA PRO A 141 -7.10 9.48 -16.16
C PRO A 141 -8.39 8.70 -15.92
N ARG A 142 -8.76 8.53 -14.64
CA ARG A 142 -9.98 7.83 -14.19
C ARG A 142 -10.02 6.33 -14.52
N THR A 143 -8.89 5.72 -14.89
CA THR A 143 -8.77 4.26 -15.08
C THR A 143 -9.06 3.52 -13.79
N ARG A 144 -9.65 2.33 -13.91
CA ARG A 144 -9.90 1.40 -12.82
C ARG A 144 -9.21 0.07 -13.11
N VAL A 145 -8.36 -0.39 -12.19
CA VAL A 145 -7.79 -1.74 -12.21
C VAL A 145 -8.29 -2.48 -10.98
N LEU A 146 -8.97 -3.61 -11.17
CA LEU A 146 -9.75 -4.24 -10.10
C LEU A 146 -8.92 -5.17 -9.23
N ARG A 147 -8.00 -5.96 -9.82
CA ARG A 147 -7.23 -6.96 -9.08
C ARG A 147 -5.76 -6.59 -8.94
N TRP A 148 -5.04 -6.52 -10.06
CA TRP A 148 -3.63 -6.18 -10.03
C TRP A 148 -3.16 -5.53 -11.34
N ALA A 149 -2.09 -4.74 -11.24
CA ALA A 149 -1.33 -4.22 -12.37
C ALA A 149 0.16 -4.38 -12.07
N HIS A 150 0.92 -4.82 -13.06
CA HIS A 150 2.36 -5.02 -12.93
C HIS A 150 3.09 -4.63 -14.19
N ALA A 151 4.21 -3.93 -14.04
CA ALA A 151 5.08 -3.53 -15.14
C ALA A 151 6.48 -3.18 -14.61
N ASP A 152 7.41 -2.91 -15.52
CA ASP A 152 8.73 -2.40 -15.14
C ASP A 152 8.62 -0.99 -14.54
N GLU A 153 7.90 -0.07 -15.20
CA GLU A 153 7.55 1.25 -14.66
C GLU A 153 6.06 1.51 -14.84
N ILE A 154 5.42 2.13 -13.84
CA ILE A 154 4.02 2.50 -13.94
C ILE A 154 3.82 3.98 -13.67
N GLN A 155 3.16 4.65 -14.61
CA GLN A 155 2.63 5.99 -14.45
C GLN A 155 1.13 5.95 -14.24
N ILE A 156 0.65 6.44 -13.12
CA ILE A 156 -0.77 6.51 -12.76
C ILE A 156 -1.24 7.95 -12.86
N ASP A 157 -2.11 8.25 -13.81
CA ASP A 157 -2.68 9.57 -13.97
C ASP A 157 -3.77 9.85 -12.91
N ARG A 158 -4.29 11.07 -12.93
CA ARG A 158 -5.26 11.56 -11.94
C ARG A 158 -6.53 10.74 -11.85
N ALA A 159 -7.08 10.67 -10.63
CA ALA A 159 -8.39 10.10 -10.30
C ALA A 159 -8.57 8.60 -10.63
N CYS A 160 -7.46 7.86 -10.79
CA CYS A 160 -7.49 6.40 -10.95
C CYS A 160 -7.98 5.70 -9.67
N ARG A 161 -8.57 4.51 -9.84
CA ARG A 161 -9.06 3.66 -8.75
C ARG A 161 -8.42 2.27 -8.86
N LEU A 162 -7.61 1.92 -7.89
CA LEU A 162 -6.74 0.74 -7.87
C LEU A 162 -6.95 -0.03 -6.55
N PRO A 163 -8.13 -0.64 -6.32
CA PRO A 163 -8.44 -1.31 -5.06
C PRO A 163 -7.55 -2.53 -4.80
N GLY A 164 -6.98 -3.12 -5.83
CA GLY A 164 -6.09 -4.27 -5.74
C GLY A 164 -4.62 -3.89 -5.55
N ARG A 165 -3.74 -4.70 -6.13
CA ARG A 165 -2.29 -4.55 -6.02
C ARG A 165 -1.72 -3.89 -7.28
N VAL A 166 -0.87 -2.91 -7.11
CA VAL A 166 -0.10 -2.30 -8.19
C VAL A 166 1.37 -2.39 -7.84
N SER A 167 2.14 -3.05 -8.66
CA SER A 167 3.56 -3.26 -8.42
C SER A 167 4.39 -2.90 -9.66
N ALA A 168 5.56 -2.28 -9.42
CA ALA A 168 6.52 -1.98 -10.47
C ALA A 168 7.91 -2.49 -10.07
N GLU A 169 8.68 -2.99 -11.04
CA GLU A 169 10.03 -3.48 -10.77
C GLU A 169 11.02 -2.34 -10.48
N ARG A 170 10.78 -1.14 -11.02
CA ARG A 170 11.69 0.00 -10.84
C ARG A 170 11.03 1.20 -10.15
N CYS A 171 10.00 1.76 -10.75
CA CYS A 171 9.43 3.00 -10.26
C CYS A 171 7.92 3.10 -10.51
N LEU A 172 7.23 3.71 -9.56
CA LEU A 172 5.81 3.97 -9.59
C LEU A 172 5.55 5.46 -9.41
N HIS A 173 4.98 6.13 -10.43
CA HIS A 173 4.57 7.53 -10.38
C HIS A 173 3.08 7.63 -10.15
N VAL A 174 2.68 8.26 -9.04
CA VAL A 174 1.27 8.33 -8.63
C VAL A 174 0.76 9.76 -8.72
N GLY A 175 -0.25 9.96 -9.55
CA GLY A 175 -0.91 11.24 -9.76
C GLY A 175 -1.88 11.63 -8.63
N GLN A 176 -2.62 12.72 -8.88
CA GLN A 176 -3.55 13.29 -7.92
C GLN A 176 -4.88 12.53 -7.82
N SER A 177 -5.51 12.60 -6.65
CA SER A 177 -6.85 12.02 -6.41
C SER A 177 -6.95 10.52 -6.71
N VAL A 178 -5.82 9.82 -6.71
CA VAL A 178 -5.75 8.37 -6.88
C VAL A 178 -6.24 7.68 -5.60
N ARG A 179 -7.01 6.61 -5.77
CA ARG A 179 -7.40 5.69 -4.68
C ARG A 179 -6.73 4.35 -4.90
N PHE A 180 -6.11 3.79 -3.86
CA PHE A 180 -5.34 2.57 -3.96
C PHE A 180 -5.54 1.64 -2.76
N GLY A 181 -5.27 0.36 -2.96
CA GLY A 181 -5.12 -0.64 -1.91
C GLY A 181 -3.65 -0.86 -1.58
N VAL A 182 -2.93 -1.57 -2.45
CA VAL A 182 -1.50 -1.85 -2.30
C VAL A 182 -0.72 -1.26 -3.45
N LEU A 183 0.32 -0.49 -3.11
CA LEU A 183 1.33 0.01 -4.05
C LEU A 183 2.68 -0.53 -3.63
N HIS A 184 3.46 -1.04 -4.58
CA HIS A 184 4.81 -1.54 -4.31
C HIS A 184 5.76 -1.18 -5.43
N ALA A 185 6.90 -0.63 -5.08
CA ALA A 185 8.05 -0.44 -5.97
C ALA A 185 9.28 -0.08 -5.15
N PRO A 186 10.51 -0.32 -5.66
CA PRO A 186 11.72 0.23 -5.06
C PRO A 186 11.67 1.75 -4.87
N GLU A 187 10.93 2.45 -5.73
CA GLU A 187 10.65 3.87 -5.54
C GLU A 187 9.22 4.23 -5.98
N ILE A 188 8.42 4.78 -5.05
CA ILE A 188 7.08 5.31 -5.31
C ILE A 188 7.12 6.83 -5.13
N ARG A 189 6.79 7.57 -6.18
CA ARG A 189 6.78 9.04 -6.21
C ARG A 189 5.36 9.56 -6.32
N PHE A 190 4.97 10.38 -5.37
CA PHE A 190 3.69 11.09 -5.38
C PHE A 190 3.91 12.51 -5.89
N ALA A 191 3.69 12.73 -7.19
CA ALA A 191 3.95 14.01 -7.83
C ALA A 191 2.69 14.86 -7.97
N HIS A 192 2.88 16.18 -7.87
CA HIS A 192 1.93 17.18 -8.33
C HIS A 192 2.41 17.62 -9.71
N ASP A 193 1.59 17.43 -10.76
CA ASP A 193 1.83 17.82 -12.16
C ASP A 193 3.28 17.77 -12.69
N ALA A 194 3.43 17.07 -13.75
CA ALA A 194 4.42 16.88 -14.83
C ALA A 194 5.74 17.70 -14.89
N LYS A 195 6.10 18.49 -13.92
CA LYS A 195 7.43 19.05 -13.80
C LYS A 195 8.18 18.26 -12.73
N PRO A 196 9.29 17.60 -13.04
CA PRO A 196 10.12 17.00 -12.02
C PRO A 196 10.48 18.13 -11.04
N ALA A 197 9.80 18.17 -9.89
CA ALA A 197 10.30 18.96 -8.80
C ALA A 197 11.74 18.51 -8.63
N VAL A 198 12.67 19.47 -8.69
CA VAL A 198 14.07 19.29 -8.36
C VAL A 198 14.07 18.35 -7.16
N ALA A 199 14.69 17.17 -7.33
CA ALA A 199 14.80 16.22 -6.25
C ALA A 199 15.19 17.01 -5.00
N PRO A 200 14.46 16.90 -3.88
CA PRO A 200 15.05 17.38 -2.65
C PRO A 200 16.38 16.66 -2.60
N THR A 201 17.43 17.43 -2.77
CA THR A 201 18.80 16.96 -2.60
C THR A 201 18.78 16.12 -1.34
N THR A 202 19.34 14.92 -1.39
CA THR A 202 19.42 13.96 -0.25
C THR A 202 20.16 14.55 0.96
N ALA A 203 20.68 15.73 0.83
CA ALA A 203 20.89 16.70 1.89
C ALA A 203 19.57 17.45 2.15
N ALA A 204 18.53 16.78 2.68
CA ALA A 204 17.65 17.47 3.60
C ALA A 204 18.63 18.07 4.61
N VAL A 205 18.78 19.39 4.59
CA VAL A 205 19.59 20.11 5.56
C VAL A 205 19.04 19.67 6.89
N LEU A 206 19.75 18.72 7.52
CA LEU A 206 19.38 18.23 8.84
C LEU A 206 19.28 19.47 9.69
N ALA A 207 18.07 19.80 10.14
CA ALA A 207 17.88 20.95 11.00
C ALA A 207 18.89 20.85 12.14
N PRO A 208 19.59 21.95 12.50
CA PRO A 208 20.64 21.87 13.49
C PRO A 208 20.08 21.32 14.79
N VAL A 209 20.63 20.20 15.26
CA VAL A 209 20.29 19.63 16.57
C VAL A 209 20.88 20.56 17.62
N THR A 210 20.04 21.18 18.40
CA THR A 210 20.47 22.09 19.47
C THR A 210 20.65 21.37 20.81
N HIS A 211 19.97 20.23 21.00
CA HIS A 211 19.99 19.47 22.24
C HIS A 211 20.22 17.98 22.01
N THR A 212 21.14 17.37 22.76
CA THR A 212 21.40 15.94 22.75
C THR A 212 20.90 15.30 24.05
N GLY A 213 20.19 14.19 23.92
CA GLY A 213 19.62 13.46 25.06
C GLY A 213 18.09 13.42 25.03
N LEU A 214 17.48 12.66 25.94
CA LEU A 214 16.03 12.61 26.09
C LEU A 214 15.54 13.92 26.71
N PRO A 215 14.63 14.66 26.07
CA PRO A 215 13.97 15.78 26.71
C PRO A 215 13.10 15.26 27.86
N HIS A 216 13.07 15.99 28.97
CA HIS A 216 12.32 15.63 30.21
C HIS A 216 12.69 14.23 30.73
N PRO A 217 13.96 13.97 31.11
CA PRO A 217 14.43 12.66 31.55
C PRO A 217 13.63 12.09 32.70
N GLU A 218 13.02 12.94 33.53
CA GLU A 218 12.16 12.56 34.66
C GLU A 218 10.84 11.88 34.22
N GLN A 219 10.43 12.01 32.95
CA GLN A 219 9.21 11.43 32.41
C GLN A 219 9.44 10.04 31.79
N TRP A 220 10.71 9.63 31.68
CA TRP A 220 11.11 8.39 31.05
C TRP A 220 11.72 7.43 32.08
N VAL A 221 11.22 6.19 32.05
CA VAL A 221 11.89 5.08 32.73
C VAL A 221 12.76 4.38 31.73
N LEU A 222 14.08 4.39 31.91
CA LEU A 222 15.02 3.65 31.08
C LEU A 222 14.96 2.16 31.45
N ASN A 223 14.51 1.32 30.53
CA ASN A 223 14.44 -0.12 30.69
C ASN A 223 15.06 -0.80 29.47
N ALA A 224 16.13 -1.60 29.69
CA ALA A 224 16.83 -2.36 28.65
C ALA A 224 17.17 -1.51 27.40
N GLY A 225 17.66 -0.28 27.58
CA GLY A 225 18.05 0.62 26.49
C GLY A 225 16.87 1.33 25.78
N ARG A 226 15.66 1.22 26.34
CA ARG A 226 14.45 1.90 25.84
C ARG A 226 13.97 2.94 26.85
N GLY A 227 13.52 4.09 26.37
CA GLY A 227 12.79 5.06 27.15
C GLY A 227 11.30 4.70 27.16
N VAL A 228 10.72 4.46 28.34
CA VAL A 228 9.30 4.15 28.50
C VAL A 228 8.60 5.26 29.26
N ALA A 229 7.56 5.84 28.67
CA ALA A 229 6.70 6.82 29.31
C ALA A 229 5.30 6.25 29.62
N GLY A 230 4.82 6.42 30.83
CA GLY A 230 3.51 5.93 31.27
C GLY A 230 2.31 6.76 30.82
N ARG A 231 2.53 7.95 30.26
CA ARG A 231 1.50 8.93 29.84
C ARG A 231 1.85 9.58 28.52
N SER A 232 0.94 10.41 28.00
CA SER A 232 1.20 11.21 26.79
C SER A 232 2.36 12.18 27.00
N ILE A 233 3.21 12.33 26.00
CA ILE A 233 4.37 13.20 26.03
C ILE A 233 4.44 14.03 24.75
N ASP A 234 4.76 15.31 24.92
CA ASP A 234 5.11 16.24 23.85
C ASP A 234 6.61 16.56 23.96
N LEU A 235 7.39 16.13 22.99
CA LEU A 235 8.82 16.39 22.91
C LEU A 235 9.08 17.72 22.24
N LEU A 236 10.01 18.50 22.79
CA LEU A 236 10.39 19.81 22.24
C LEU A 236 11.12 19.65 20.87
N ALA A 237 11.12 20.72 20.09
CA ALA A 237 11.79 20.76 18.79
C ALA A 237 13.33 20.64 18.91
N HIS A 238 13.97 20.19 17.82
CA HIS A 238 15.43 20.16 17.66
C HIS A 238 16.21 19.30 18.66
N HIS A 239 15.58 18.25 19.18
CA HIS A 239 16.24 17.29 20.08
C HIS A 239 16.70 16.03 19.31
N ALA A 240 17.83 15.45 19.75
CA ALA A 240 18.33 14.20 19.24
C ALA A 240 18.55 13.17 20.35
N TRP A 241 18.16 11.94 20.11
CA TRP A 241 18.37 10.79 21.01
C TRP A 241 18.67 9.50 20.24
N ARG A 242 19.18 8.49 20.97
CA ARG A 242 19.65 7.23 20.39
C ARG A 242 18.84 6.01 20.77
N VAL A 243 17.97 6.12 21.78
CA VAL A 243 17.21 5.00 22.32
C VAL A 243 15.84 4.89 21.67
N ASP A 244 15.26 3.69 21.70
CA ASP A 244 13.86 3.50 21.32
C ASP A 244 12.95 4.19 22.35
N LEU A 245 11.85 4.78 21.88
CA LEU A 245 10.86 5.41 22.74
C LEU A 245 9.53 4.65 22.68
N VAL A 246 8.99 4.33 23.84
CA VAL A 246 7.69 3.71 24.01
C VAL A 246 6.82 4.61 24.88
N CYS A 247 5.73 5.13 24.36
CA CYS A 247 4.77 5.97 25.08
C CYS A 247 3.44 5.23 25.24
N ARG A 248 2.93 5.11 26.47
CA ARG A 248 1.62 4.48 26.70
C ARG A 248 0.43 5.37 26.33
N GLY A 249 0.66 6.63 26.04
CA GLY A 249 -0.32 7.58 25.55
C GLY A 249 0.02 8.08 24.13
N ARG A 250 -0.35 9.34 23.86
CA ARG A 250 0.03 10.05 22.63
C ARG A 250 1.49 10.50 22.72
N LEU A 251 2.19 10.40 21.61
CA LEU A 251 3.57 10.88 21.44
C LEU A 251 3.61 11.94 20.36
N THR A 252 4.00 13.16 20.72
CA THR A 252 4.19 14.26 19.77
C THR A 252 5.65 14.68 19.76
N LEU A 253 6.26 14.77 18.59
CA LEU A 253 7.59 15.32 18.41
C LEU A 253 7.49 16.72 17.81
N GLY A 254 8.22 17.67 18.40
CA GLY A 254 8.43 18.99 17.80
C GLY A 254 9.20 18.92 16.50
N GLU A 255 9.37 20.07 15.84
CA GLU A 255 10.07 20.16 14.56
C GLU A 255 11.56 19.81 14.70
N GLY A 256 12.15 19.26 13.62
CA GLY A 256 13.60 19.03 13.51
C GLY A 256 14.16 18.03 14.53
N CYS A 257 13.35 17.14 15.09
CA CYS A 257 13.82 16.11 16.00
C CYS A 257 14.53 14.98 15.27
N HIS A 258 15.58 14.40 15.90
CA HIS A 258 16.38 13.31 15.37
C HIS A 258 16.34 12.08 16.29
N ALA A 259 15.60 11.06 15.88
CA ALA A 259 15.53 9.77 16.59
C ALA A 259 16.38 8.73 15.85
N ARG A 260 17.39 8.16 16.52
CA ARG A 260 18.11 6.98 15.97
C ARG A 260 17.40 5.66 16.25
N GLY A 261 16.59 5.61 17.30
CA GLY A 261 15.76 4.47 17.65
C GLY A 261 14.37 4.51 17.02
N SER A 262 13.58 3.49 17.31
CA SER A 262 12.19 3.38 16.91
C SER A 262 11.26 4.13 17.87
N LEU A 263 10.09 4.52 17.38
CA LEU A 263 9.07 5.23 18.12
C LEU A 263 7.80 4.37 18.20
N LYS A 264 7.28 4.16 19.41
CA LYS A 264 6.02 3.44 19.63
C LYS A 264 5.09 4.25 20.52
N ALA A 265 3.85 4.45 20.09
CA ALA A 265 2.78 5.04 20.88
C ALA A 265 1.59 4.08 20.98
N HIS A 266 0.99 3.99 22.18
CA HIS A 266 -0.30 3.30 22.35
C HIS A 266 -1.50 4.23 22.05
N GLY A 267 -1.27 5.53 21.88
CA GLY A 267 -2.20 6.50 21.33
C GLY A 267 -1.76 6.94 19.94
N ASP A 268 -2.06 8.20 19.60
CA ASP A 268 -1.61 8.83 18.37
C ASP A 268 -0.12 9.15 18.40
N LEU A 269 0.53 9.17 17.22
CA LEU A 269 1.91 9.57 17.07
C LEU A 269 2.01 10.67 16.00
N GLU A 270 2.57 11.82 16.38
CA GLU A 270 2.74 12.95 15.50
C GLU A 270 4.21 13.38 15.45
N LEU A 271 4.77 13.46 14.24
CA LEU A 271 6.07 14.03 13.98
C LEU A 271 5.90 15.46 13.45
N GLY A 272 6.54 16.43 14.07
CA GLY A 272 6.67 17.78 13.56
C GLY A 272 7.43 17.81 12.23
N ALA A 273 7.49 18.97 11.58
CA ALA A 273 8.17 19.10 10.30
C ALA A 273 9.67 18.82 10.41
N GLY A 274 10.28 18.26 9.36
CA GLY A 274 11.72 18.05 9.27
C GLY A 274 12.32 17.05 10.26
N CYS A 275 11.51 16.21 10.89
CA CYS A 275 12.02 15.16 11.78
C CYS A 275 12.72 14.05 10.99
N HIS A 276 13.77 13.48 11.59
CA HIS A 276 14.49 12.34 11.06
C HIS A 276 14.41 11.14 12.04
N VAL A 277 13.85 10.03 11.59
CA VAL A 277 13.72 8.79 12.38
C VAL A 277 14.45 7.67 11.66
N ALA A 278 15.55 7.17 12.24
CA ALA A 278 16.31 6.06 11.65
C ALA A 278 15.64 4.69 11.89
N GLY A 279 14.86 4.57 12.97
CA GLY A 279 14.07 3.38 13.28
C GLY A 279 12.67 3.41 12.66
N SER A 280 11.81 2.53 13.17
CA SER A 280 10.41 2.41 12.74
C SER A 280 9.47 3.23 13.62
N VAL A 281 8.29 3.52 13.09
CA VAL A 281 7.23 4.31 13.75
C VAL A 281 5.98 3.44 13.87
N PHE A 282 5.50 3.20 15.10
CA PHE A 282 4.33 2.38 15.38
C PHE A 282 3.33 3.13 16.26
N ALA A 283 2.06 3.13 15.91
CA ALA A 283 1.00 3.64 16.77
C ALA A 283 -0.25 2.76 16.73
N GLN A 284 -0.92 2.60 17.86
CA GLN A 284 -2.27 2.03 17.90
C GLN A 284 -3.29 3.05 17.41
N GLY A 285 -3.08 4.33 17.71
CA GLY A 285 -3.83 5.43 17.11
C GLY A 285 -3.29 5.84 15.75
N GLN A 286 -3.60 7.06 15.34
CA GLN A 286 -3.17 7.65 14.09
C GLN A 286 -1.68 8.00 14.10
N VAL A 287 -1.01 7.78 12.96
CA VAL A 287 0.35 8.30 12.70
C VAL A 287 0.26 9.48 11.75
N ARG A 288 0.81 10.62 12.16
CA ARG A 288 0.99 11.80 11.30
C ARG A 288 2.47 12.12 11.14
N ILE A 289 2.95 12.07 9.92
CA ILE A 289 4.32 12.41 9.56
C ILE A 289 4.32 13.82 8.97
N GLY A 290 4.92 14.79 9.68
CA GLY A 290 5.00 16.19 9.29
C GLY A 290 5.78 16.41 8.00
N ALA A 291 5.67 17.61 7.43
CA ALA A 291 6.30 17.94 6.15
C ALA A 291 7.82 17.78 6.19
N GLY A 292 8.41 17.25 5.12
CA GLY A 292 9.86 17.09 4.99
C GLY A 292 10.50 16.08 5.95
N CYS A 293 9.73 15.25 6.64
CA CYS A 293 10.27 14.21 7.51
C CYS A 293 10.90 13.07 6.71
N VAL A 294 11.91 12.44 7.33
CA VAL A 294 12.56 11.24 6.82
C VAL A 294 12.38 10.12 7.86
N VAL A 295 11.82 8.99 7.46
CA VAL A 295 11.69 7.79 8.29
C VAL A 295 12.30 6.63 7.54
N LEU A 296 13.41 6.05 8.02
CA LEU A 296 14.11 4.97 7.33
C LEU A 296 13.47 3.59 7.55
N GLY A 297 12.78 3.41 8.68
CA GLY A 297 12.07 2.18 9.00
C GLY A 297 10.61 2.17 8.57
N CYS A 298 9.89 1.14 8.99
CA CYS A 298 8.47 0.99 8.69
C CYS A 298 7.59 1.99 9.46
N VAL A 299 6.44 2.36 8.87
CA VAL A 299 5.42 3.20 9.49
C VAL A 299 4.12 2.40 9.57
N VAL A 300 3.69 2.08 10.79
CA VAL A 300 2.52 1.23 11.01
C VAL A 300 1.53 1.90 11.96
N SER A 301 0.27 1.89 11.59
CA SER A 301 -0.83 2.39 12.41
C SER A 301 -2.02 1.42 12.36
N GLU A 302 -2.70 1.24 13.49
CA GLU A 302 -3.92 0.44 13.54
C GLU A 302 -5.15 1.21 12.99
N THR A 303 -5.04 2.52 12.78
CA THR A 303 -6.16 3.36 12.29
C THR A 303 -5.86 4.09 11.00
N ALA A 304 -4.89 5.02 11.00
CA ALA A 304 -4.58 5.83 9.82
C ALA A 304 -3.14 6.34 9.81
N VAL A 305 -2.55 6.43 8.61
CA VAL A 305 -1.27 7.11 8.37
C VAL A 305 -1.51 8.32 7.47
N ILE A 306 -0.98 9.46 7.88
CA ILE A 306 -1.00 10.71 7.13
C ILE A 306 0.44 11.11 6.81
N LEU A 307 0.79 11.16 5.53
CA LEU A 307 2.09 11.62 5.06
C LEU A 307 1.93 13.03 4.49
N GLU A 308 2.60 14.01 5.12
CA GLU A 308 2.59 15.40 4.67
C GLU A 308 3.62 15.65 3.55
N PRO A 309 3.58 16.81 2.85
CA PRO A 309 4.42 17.04 1.68
C PRO A 309 5.93 16.91 1.97
N GLY A 310 6.65 16.34 1.01
CA GLY A 310 8.11 16.20 1.08
C GLY A 310 8.62 15.09 1.98
N CYS A 311 7.74 14.26 2.56
CA CYS A 311 8.17 13.11 3.35
C CYS A 311 8.90 12.08 2.50
N VAL A 312 9.89 11.42 3.11
CA VAL A 312 10.62 10.28 2.56
C VAL A 312 10.51 9.11 3.53
N ILE A 313 10.01 7.97 3.07
CA ILE A 313 9.92 6.73 3.86
C ILE A 313 10.77 5.66 3.20
N GLY A 314 11.64 5.02 3.98
CA GLY A 314 12.67 4.12 3.47
C GLY A 314 13.80 4.85 2.78
N ALA A 315 14.70 4.11 2.15
CA ALA A 315 15.80 4.61 1.35
C ALA A 315 16.10 3.67 0.18
N PRO A 316 16.82 4.11 -0.87
CA PRO A 316 17.27 3.20 -1.91
C PRO A 316 18.03 2.01 -1.34
N GLY A 317 17.60 0.79 -1.66
CA GLY A 317 18.17 -0.45 -1.11
C GLY A 317 17.75 -0.78 0.33
N GLN A 318 17.00 0.07 0.99
CA GLN A 318 16.40 -0.16 2.31
C GLN A 318 14.89 0.10 2.23
N GLU A 319 14.15 -0.89 1.76
CA GLU A 319 12.73 -0.79 1.60
C GLU A 319 12.00 -0.75 2.94
N ALA A 320 10.96 0.06 3.02
CA ALA A 320 10.10 0.19 4.19
C ALA A 320 8.63 -0.03 3.81
N THR A 321 7.86 -0.48 4.78
CA THR A 321 6.41 -0.65 4.62
C THR A 321 5.65 0.43 5.38
N VAL A 322 4.71 1.07 4.70
CA VAL A 322 3.68 1.91 5.31
C VAL A 322 2.39 1.12 5.35
N SER A 323 1.90 0.79 6.54
CA SER A 323 0.71 -0.04 6.70
C SER A 323 -0.31 0.59 7.63
N ALA A 324 -1.55 0.71 7.17
CA ALA A 324 -2.70 1.15 7.97
C ALA A 324 -4.01 0.84 7.25
N PRO A 325 -5.16 0.81 7.94
CA PRO A 325 -6.47 0.78 7.30
C PRO A 325 -6.68 1.98 6.35
N HIS A 326 -6.30 3.17 6.77
CA HIS A 326 -6.41 4.38 5.97
C HIS A 326 -5.04 5.04 5.77
N ILE A 327 -4.68 5.32 4.51
CA ILE A 327 -3.43 6.01 4.19
C ILE A 327 -3.74 7.24 3.34
N ASP A 328 -3.36 8.42 3.84
CA ASP A 328 -3.49 9.69 3.15
C ASP A 328 -2.10 10.22 2.77
N VAL A 329 -1.83 10.36 1.48
CA VAL A 329 -0.52 10.80 0.99
C VAL A 329 -0.64 12.15 0.31
N ALA A 330 0.15 13.12 0.76
CA ALA A 330 0.25 14.44 0.12
C ALA A 330 1.17 14.39 -1.11
N ALA A 331 1.24 15.50 -1.84
CA ALA A 331 2.15 15.65 -2.97
C ALA A 331 3.62 15.68 -2.53
N ASN A 332 4.52 15.34 -3.44
CA ASN A 332 5.98 15.33 -3.23
C ASN A 332 6.46 14.35 -2.13
N VAL A 333 5.66 13.36 -1.79
CA VAL A 333 6.07 12.24 -0.92
C VAL A 333 6.81 11.21 -1.77
N ARG A 334 7.83 10.60 -1.16
CA ARG A 334 8.58 9.48 -1.73
C ARG A 334 8.56 8.31 -0.76
N VAL A 335 8.26 7.13 -1.26
CA VAL A 335 8.29 5.90 -0.47
C VAL A 335 9.14 4.86 -1.20
N HIS A 336 10.10 4.27 -0.51
CA HIS A 336 10.89 3.14 -1.00
C HIS A 336 10.31 1.87 -0.40
N GLY A 337 9.62 1.06 -1.21
CA GLY A 337 9.00 -0.21 -0.80
C GLY A 337 7.49 -0.25 -0.96
N THR A 338 6.74 -0.48 0.12
CA THR A 338 5.31 -0.81 0.04
C THR A 338 4.42 0.17 0.80
N LEU A 339 3.28 0.57 0.19
CA LEU A 339 2.14 1.15 0.89
C LEU A 339 0.99 0.14 0.89
N TRP A 340 0.53 -0.23 2.07
CA TRP A 340 -0.55 -1.18 2.26
C TRP A 340 -1.72 -0.53 3.02
N ALA A 341 -2.74 -0.12 2.28
CA ALA A 341 -3.99 0.42 2.84
C ALA A 341 -5.05 -0.69 2.83
N SER A 342 -5.32 -1.29 3.99
CA SER A 342 -6.25 -2.42 4.07
C SER A 342 -7.71 -2.02 3.80
N ALA A 343 -8.08 -0.75 4.05
CA ALA A 343 -9.41 -0.22 3.72
C ALA A 343 -9.34 0.79 2.58
N LYS A 344 -8.46 1.81 2.66
CA LYS A 344 -8.41 2.86 1.64
C LYS A 344 -7.14 3.70 1.70
N GLY A 345 -6.35 3.65 0.63
CA GLY A 345 -5.32 4.64 0.32
C GLY A 345 -5.84 5.74 -0.59
N ARG A 346 -5.36 6.96 -0.41
CA ARG A 346 -5.65 8.08 -1.32
C ARG A 346 -4.53 9.10 -1.39
N THR A 347 -4.41 9.75 -2.54
CA THR A 347 -3.55 10.92 -2.70
C THR A 347 -4.36 12.20 -2.51
N ARG A 348 -3.78 13.18 -1.81
CA ARG A 348 -4.37 14.50 -1.53
C ARG A 348 -3.71 15.59 -2.37
N ASN A 349 -4.50 16.59 -2.76
CA ASN A 349 -4.02 17.73 -3.54
C ASN A 349 -3.54 18.89 -2.65
N LYS A 350 -3.98 18.92 -1.38
CA LYS A 350 -3.63 19.99 -0.43
C LYS A 350 -3.03 19.38 0.84
N PRO A 351 -2.07 20.04 1.48
CA PRO A 351 -1.63 19.65 2.82
C PRO A 351 -2.84 19.68 3.75
N SER A 352 -2.86 18.82 4.79
CA SER A 352 -3.90 18.91 5.80
C SER A 352 -3.71 20.22 6.58
N ALA A 353 -4.80 20.85 6.97
CA ALA A 353 -4.71 22.00 7.86
C ALA A 353 -3.92 21.57 9.12
N PRO A 354 -2.94 22.38 9.58
CA PRO A 354 -2.23 22.08 10.82
C PRO A 354 -3.28 21.91 11.92
N ALA A 355 -3.11 20.91 12.76
CA ALA A 355 -3.99 20.73 13.90
C ALA A 355 -3.87 21.98 14.76
N ALA A 356 -4.88 22.83 14.73
CA ALA A 356 -4.92 24.17 15.33
C ALA A 356 -4.81 24.17 16.88
N ARG A 357 -4.40 23.06 17.48
CA ARG A 357 -4.34 22.88 18.94
C ARG A 357 -2.98 23.10 19.58
N VAL A 358 -1.86 23.04 18.86
CA VAL A 358 -0.52 23.22 19.48
C VAL A 358 -0.20 24.70 19.71
N ALA A 359 -0.67 25.61 18.86
CA ALA A 359 -0.39 27.05 19.01
C ALA A 359 -1.14 27.73 20.16
N SER A 360 -2.26 27.19 20.63
CA SER A 360 -3.04 27.78 21.73
C SER A 360 -2.54 27.41 23.12
N ALA A 361 -1.85 26.28 23.27
CA ALA A 361 -1.31 25.84 24.55
C ALA A 361 -0.02 26.62 24.94
N LEU A 362 0.80 26.95 23.95
CA LEU A 362 2.04 27.73 24.17
C LEU A 362 1.80 29.21 24.47
N ARG A 363 0.66 29.79 24.14
CA ARG A 363 0.32 31.18 24.50
C ARG A 363 -0.24 31.34 25.89
N ARG A 364 -0.59 30.26 26.59
CA ARG A 364 -1.15 30.34 27.98
C ARG A 364 -0.09 30.20 29.09
N SER A 365 1.16 29.91 28.79
CA SER A 365 2.24 29.74 29.75
C SER A 365 3.26 30.87 29.82
N ALA A 366 3.01 32.01 29.18
CA ALA A 366 3.83 33.20 29.39
C ALA A 366 3.53 33.77 30.81
N PRO A 367 4.52 33.89 31.70
CA PRO A 367 4.30 34.52 33.01
C PRO A 367 3.88 35.99 32.81
N ARG A 368 2.77 36.38 33.42
CA ARG A 368 2.40 37.78 33.54
C ARG A 368 3.53 38.49 34.28
N ALA A 369 4.19 39.44 33.65
CA ALA A 369 5.06 40.37 34.32
C ALA A 369 4.20 41.13 35.35
N VAL A 370 4.60 41.04 36.61
CA VAL A 370 4.07 41.87 37.70
C VAL A 370 4.70 43.24 37.55
N ALA A 371 3.85 44.25 37.35
CA ALA A 371 4.23 45.65 37.45
C ALA A 371 4.13 46.11 38.90
#